data_97324d6e8045f2cd34f0ecaf997e5295
#
_entry.id   97324d6e8045f2cd34f0ecaf997e5295
#
_cell.length_a   1.000
_cell.length_b   1.000
_cell.length_c   1.000
_cell.angle_alpha   90.00
_cell.angle_beta   90.00
_cell.angle_gamma   90.00
#
_symmetry.space_group_name_H-M   'P 1'
#
loop_
_entity.id
_entity.type
_entity.pdbx_description
1 polymer ?
#
loop_
_entity_poly.entity_id
_entity_poly.type
_entity_poly.pdbx_seq_one_letter_code
_entity_poly.pdbx_strand_id
1 'polypeptide(L)'
;MSSGPASGLTGMESERVVVSKTIEATPEAVFAVLADPSAHADIDGTGWVRESLDGSRIIAAGQVFRMAMRHPNHPDNDYKVANRVEVFDEPRAIAWQPGTELPETGELSFGGWIWRYDLEATGPSRTTVTLTYDWSAVPAPVREHIQFPPFGLDHLDNSLQHLSDLVT
;
A
#
# COMPACT_ATOMS: atom_id res chain seq x y z
N MET A 1 -14.18 -22.57 -1.19
CA MET A 1 -13.70 -22.70 -1.10
C MET A 1 -12.82 -22.68 -1.17
N SER A 2 -12.30 -22.52 -1.00
CA SER A 2 -11.55 -22.58 -1.05
C SER A 2 -10.72 -22.68 -1.13
N SER A 3 -10.38 -22.66 -1.13
CA SER A 3 -9.54 -22.72 -1.14
C SER A 3 -8.64 -22.84 -0.96
N GLY A 4 -8.56 -22.56 -0.75
CA GLY A 4 -7.58 -22.46 -0.19
C GLY A 4 -6.43 -23.10 -0.27
N PRO A 5 -6.28 -23.91 -0.83
CA PRO A 5 -5.10 -24.47 -0.68
C PRO A 5 -3.97 -23.80 -1.22
N ALA A 6 -4.09 -22.82 -1.75
CA ALA A 6 -2.93 -22.09 -2.07
C ALA A 6 -2.13 -21.79 -0.88
N SER A 7 -2.47 -22.36 0.19
CA SER A 7 -1.77 -22.10 1.41
C SER A 7 -0.31 -22.28 1.26
N GLY A 8 0.44 -21.45 1.91
CA GLY A 8 1.88 -21.49 1.85
C GLY A 8 2.46 -20.83 0.63
N LEU A 9 1.63 -20.52 -0.33
CA LEU A 9 2.12 -19.81 -1.49
C LEU A 9 2.03 -18.34 -1.26
N THR A 10 3.10 -17.67 -1.60
CA THR A 10 3.04 -16.25 -1.82
C THR A 10 2.27 -16.06 -3.09
N GLY A 11 1.26 -15.25 -3.08
CA GLY A 11 0.66 -14.99 -4.32
C GLY A 11 -0.75 -14.58 -4.29
N MET A 12 -1.39 -14.81 -5.39
CA MET A 12 -2.69 -14.29 -5.67
C MET A 12 -3.74 -15.26 -5.23
N GLU A 13 -4.61 -14.82 -4.36
CA GLU A 13 -5.87 -15.47 -4.11
C GLU A 13 -6.92 -14.64 -4.80
N SER A 14 -8.11 -15.15 -4.99
CA SER A 14 -9.07 -14.65 -5.94
C SER A 14 -9.04 -13.16 -6.24
N GLU A 15 -8.87 -12.30 -5.27
CA GLU A 15 -8.93 -10.85 -5.52
C GLU A 15 -7.95 -10.11 -4.63
N ARG A 16 -6.82 -10.74 -4.32
CA ARG A 16 -5.76 -10.06 -3.58
C ARG A 16 -4.43 -10.78 -3.78
N VAL A 17 -3.37 -10.03 -3.56
CA VAL A 17 -2.01 -10.54 -3.55
C VAL A 17 -1.46 -10.33 -2.16
N VAL A 18 -0.85 -11.36 -1.59
CA VAL A 18 -0.29 -11.30 -0.24
C VAL A 18 1.15 -11.78 -0.28
N VAL A 19 2.05 -10.97 0.25
CA VAL A 19 3.46 -11.35 0.39
C VAL A 19 3.93 -11.02 1.80
N SER A 20 4.93 -11.74 2.28
CA SER A 20 5.48 -11.53 3.62
C SER A 20 6.99 -11.53 3.58
N LYS A 21 7.60 -10.80 4.52
CA LYS A 21 9.04 -10.77 4.68
C LYS A 21 9.38 -10.53 6.14
N THR A 22 10.39 -11.25 6.64
CA THR A 22 10.94 -10.99 7.98
C THR A 22 12.01 -9.92 7.85
N ILE A 23 11.87 -8.87 8.66
CA ILE A 23 12.77 -7.72 8.64
C ILE A 23 13.46 -7.60 10.00
N GLU A 24 14.76 -7.33 10.00
CA GLU A 24 15.58 -7.24 11.21
C GLU A 24 15.45 -5.86 11.83
N ALA A 25 14.23 -5.51 12.26
CA ALA A 25 13.91 -4.25 12.93
C ALA A 25 12.66 -4.46 13.77
N THR A 26 12.46 -3.58 14.78
CA THR A 26 11.27 -3.68 15.63
C THR A 26 10.02 -3.25 14.87
N PRO A 27 8.83 -3.72 15.29
CA PRO A 27 7.59 -3.25 14.67
C PRO A 27 7.44 -1.73 14.74
N GLU A 28 7.90 -1.12 15.84
CA GLU A 28 7.84 0.34 15.99
C GLU A 28 8.66 1.05 14.92
N ALA A 29 9.86 0.55 14.65
CA ALA A 29 10.73 1.15 13.63
C ALA A 29 10.13 1.01 12.24
N VAL A 30 9.60 -0.18 11.93
CA VAL A 30 8.97 -0.42 10.63
C VAL A 30 7.73 0.44 10.47
N PHE A 31 6.89 0.47 11.51
CA PHE A 31 5.65 1.24 11.46
C PHE A 31 5.92 2.74 11.28
N ALA A 32 6.97 3.25 11.92
CA ALA A 32 7.31 4.67 11.79
C ALA A 32 7.59 5.07 10.35
N VAL A 33 8.21 4.19 9.57
CA VAL A 33 8.47 4.43 8.16
C VAL A 33 7.18 4.37 7.35
N LEU A 34 6.32 3.38 7.64
CA LEU A 34 5.05 3.24 6.93
C LEU A 34 4.11 4.40 7.20
N ALA A 35 4.16 4.96 8.41
CA ALA A 35 3.31 6.09 8.79
C ALA A 35 3.85 7.43 8.30
N ASP A 36 4.97 7.43 7.58
CA ASP A 36 5.58 8.64 7.05
C ASP A 36 5.41 8.65 5.53
N PRO A 37 4.44 9.42 5.00
CA PRO A 37 4.22 9.45 3.55
C PRO A 37 5.46 9.89 2.76
N SER A 38 6.36 10.65 3.35
CA SER A 38 7.57 11.08 2.64
C SER A 38 8.50 9.91 2.34
N ALA A 39 8.33 8.77 3.01
CA ALA A 39 9.12 7.58 2.75
C ALA A 39 8.48 6.66 1.72
N HIS A 40 7.24 6.91 1.32
CA HIS A 40 6.51 5.99 0.45
C HIS A 40 7.14 5.86 -0.94
N ALA A 41 7.72 6.94 -1.46
CA ALA A 41 8.39 6.88 -2.75
C ALA A 41 9.60 5.94 -2.70
N ASP A 42 10.28 5.87 -1.56
CA ASP A 42 11.42 4.98 -1.38
C ASP A 42 11.02 3.52 -1.21
N ILE A 43 9.80 3.29 -0.73
CA ILE A 43 9.26 1.93 -0.59
C ILE A 43 8.78 1.41 -1.94
N ASP A 44 8.13 2.28 -2.72
CA ASP A 44 7.60 1.92 -4.02
C ASP A 44 8.74 1.58 -4.99
N GLY A 45 8.58 0.51 -5.73
CA GLY A 45 9.60 0.08 -6.69
C GLY A 45 9.26 0.39 -8.13
N THR A 46 8.10 0.99 -8.40
CA THR A 46 7.66 1.27 -9.76
C THR A 46 8.08 2.65 -10.25
N GLY A 47 8.37 3.58 -9.34
CA GLY A 47 8.55 4.98 -9.67
C GLY A 47 7.24 5.73 -9.82
N TRP A 48 6.12 5.09 -9.53
CA TRP A 48 4.80 5.72 -9.65
C TRP A 48 4.52 6.65 -8.48
N VAL A 49 4.99 6.31 -7.27
CA VAL A 49 4.79 7.14 -6.08
C VAL A 49 5.93 8.15 -6.02
N ARG A 50 5.54 9.41 -5.93
CA ARG A 50 6.50 10.51 -5.87
C ARG A 50 6.46 11.12 -4.45
N GLU A 51 6.45 12.44 -4.34
CA GLU A 51 6.55 13.08 -3.03
C GLU A 51 5.21 13.21 -2.31
N SER A 52 5.27 13.33 -1.00
CA SER A 52 4.12 13.67 -0.18
C SER A 52 3.76 15.14 -0.42
N LEU A 53 2.48 15.40 -0.63
CA LEU A 53 2.00 16.76 -0.89
C LEU A 53 1.59 17.48 0.39
N ASP A 54 1.26 16.74 1.45
CA ASP A 54 0.80 17.34 2.71
C ASP A 54 1.91 17.56 3.73
N GLY A 55 2.98 16.81 3.63
CA GLY A 55 4.09 16.91 4.57
C GLY A 55 3.78 16.45 5.97
N SER A 56 2.67 15.76 6.18
CA SER A 56 2.22 15.32 7.51
C SER A 56 2.34 13.82 7.64
N ARG A 57 2.61 13.37 8.88
CA ARG A 57 2.62 11.94 9.17
C ARG A 57 1.18 11.43 9.32
N ILE A 58 1.02 10.12 9.11
CA ILE A 58 -0.25 9.45 9.36
C ILE A 58 -0.35 9.19 10.87
N ILE A 59 -1.48 9.60 11.47
CA ILE A 59 -1.67 9.48 12.92
C ILE A 59 -3.00 8.85 13.30
N ALA A 60 -3.90 8.62 12.35
CA ALA A 60 -5.22 8.08 12.69
C ALA A 60 -5.94 7.54 11.46
N ALA A 61 -6.83 6.60 11.69
CA ALA A 61 -7.76 6.14 10.67
C ALA A 61 -8.68 7.30 10.28
N GLY A 62 -9.06 7.35 9.01
CA GLY A 62 -9.89 8.43 8.50
C GLY A 62 -9.09 9.60 7.94
N GLN A 63 -7.82 9.68 8.28
CA GLN A 63 -6.95 10.74 7.76
C GLN A 63 -6.74 10.54 6.27
N VAL A 64 -6.68 11.64 5.52
CA VAL A 64 -6.37 11.60 4.09
C VAL A 64 -4.99 12.19 3.89
N PHE A 65 -4.12 11.44 3.21
CA PHE A 65 -2.82 11.97 2.83
C PHE A 65 -2.67 11.91 1.32
N ARG A 66 -2.08 12.95 0.76
CA ARG A 66 -2.00 13.14 -0.69
C ARG A 66 -0.57 12.93 -1.17
N MET A 67 -0.46 12.20 -2.29
CA MET A 67 0.83 11.89 -2.90
C MET A 67 0.84 12.33 -4.34
N ALA A 68 1.97 12.87 -4.78
CA ALA A 68 2.21 13.06 -6.20
C ALA A 68 2.51 11.69 -6.80
N MET A 69 1.94 11.42 -7.97
CA MET A 69 2.08 10.14 -8.66
C MET A 69 2.53 10.36 -10.08
N ARG A 70 3.13 9.33 -10.67
CA ARG A 70 3.49 9.35 -12.08
C ARG A 70 3.26 7.97 -12.66
N HIS A 71 2.56 7.91 -13.78
CA HIS A 71 2.32 6.65 -14.48
C HIS A 71 2.41 6.91 -15.98
N PRO A 72 3.17 6.08 -16.73
CA PRO A 72 3.37 6.33 -18.16
C PRO A 72 2.07 6.29 -18.98
N ASN A 73 1.07 5.55 -18.49
CA ASN A 73 -0.20 5.46 -19.20
C ASN A 73 -1.21 6.54 -18.82
N HIS A 74 -0.89 7.40 -17.87
CA HIS A 74 -1.77 8.50 -17.50
C HIS A 74 -1.62 9.62 -18.54
N PRO A 75 -2.71 10.26 -18.97
CA PRO A 75 -2.62 11.27 -20.04
C PRO A 75 -1.61 12.38 -19.78
N ASP A 76 -1.49 12.82 -18.53
CA ASP A 76 -0.56 13.88 -18.17
C ASP A 76 0.74 13.35 -17.59
N ASN A 77 0.88 12.04 -17.47
CA ASN A 77 1.97 11.33 -16.77
C ASN A 77 2.03 11.62 -15.28
N ASP A 78 1.84 12.86 -14.86
CA ASP A 78 1.84 13.25 -13.45
C ASP A 78 0.41 13.47 -12.98
N TYR A 79 0.08 12.93 -11.81
CA TYR A 79 -1.25 13.10 -11.23
C TYR A 79 -1.14 12.99 -9.71
N LYS A 80 -2.26 13.16 -9.02
CA LYS A 80 -2.30 13.12 -7.56
C LYS A 80 -3.25 12.03 -7.10
N VAL A 81 -2.92 11.41 -5.97
CA VAL A 81 -3.79 10.46 -5.32
C VAL A 81 -4.08 10.94 -3.91
N ALA A 82 -5.32 10.78 -3.47
CA ALA A 82 -5.73 11.08 -2.10
C ALA A 82 -6.01 9.74 -1.43
N ASN A 83 -5.16 9.37 -0.47
CA ASN A 83 -5.25 8.09 0.22
C ASN A 83 -5.97 8.29 1.54
N ARG A 84 -7.05 7.53 1.76
CA ARG A 84 -7.74 7.55 3.04
C ARG A 84 -7.25 6.39 3.89
N VAL A 85 -6.82 6.68 5.11
CA VAL A 85 -6.33 5.67 6.02
C VAL A 85 -7.52 4.88 6.53
N GLU A 86 -7.54 3.57 6.27
CA GLU A 86 -8.63 2.68 6.67
C GLU A 86 -8.35 1.99 8.00
N VAL A 87 -7.08 1.70 8.27
CA VAL A 87 -6.66 1.07 9.51
C VAL A 87 -5.43 1.79 10.04
N PHE A 88 -5.45 2.13 11.31
CA PHE A 88 -4.28 2.67 12.00
C PHE A 88 -4.22 2.05 13.39
N ASP A 89 -3.43 0.99 13.53
CA ASP A 89 -3.27 0.26 14.77
C ASP A 89 -1.77 0.13 15.02
N GLU A 90 -1.20 1.17 15.62
CA GLU A 90 0.25 1.27 15.84
C GLU A 90 0.68 0.34 16.96
N PRO A 91 1.72 -0.47 16.79
CA PRO A 91 2.56 -0.64 15.58
C PRO A 91 2.22 -1.92 14.81
N ARG A 92 0.97 -2.36 14.79
CA ARG A 92 0.57 -3.68 14.29
C ARG A 92 0.00 -3.67 12.89
N ALA A 93 -0.71 -2.62 12.50
CA ALA A 93 -1.34 -2.60 11.18
C ALA A 93 -1.60 -1.20 10.70
N ILE A 94 -1.43 -0.99 9.40
CA ILE A 94 -1.78 0.26 8.74
C ILE A 94 -2.28 -0.09 7.35
N ALA A 95 -3.36 0.59 6.93
CA ALA A 95 -3.93 0.36 5.60
C ALA A 95 -4.52 1.65 5.07
N TRP A 96 -4.46 1.82 3.74
CA TRP A 96 -5.07 2.98 3.10
C TRP A 96 -5.69 2.59 1.78
N GLN A 97 -6.68 3.39 1.37
CA GLN A 97 -7.39 3.22 0.13
C GLN A 97 -7.10 4.40 -0.79
N PRO A 98 -6.43 4.17 -1.92
CA PRO A 98 -6.16 5.25 -2.87
C PRO A 98 -7.44 5.76 -3.53
N GLY A 99 -7.50 7.08 -3.71
CA GLY A 99 -8.65 7.70 -4.35
C GLY A 99 -8.25 8.93 -5.12
N THR A 100 -9.24 9.52 -5.77
CA THR A 100 -9.10 10.74 -6.57
C THR A 100 -9.89 11.85 -5.90
N GLU A 101 -9.33 13.05 -5.90
CA GLU A 101 -9.99 14.23 -5.35
C GLU A 101 -10.42 15.13 -6.51
N LEU A 102 -11.71 15.50 -6.55
CA LEU A 102 -12.22 16.39 -7.58
C LEU A 102 -11.79 17.82 -7.29
N PRO A 103 -11.13 18.50 -8.24
CA PRO A 103 -10.60 19.84 -7.96
C PRO A 103 -11.69 20.86 -7.62
N GLU A 104 -12.88 20.72 -8.23
CA GLU A 104 -13.94 21.71 -8.06
C GLU A 104 -14.60 21.64 -6.69
N THR A 105 -14.76 20.45 -6.13
CA THR A 105 -15.53 20.25 -4.91
C THR A 105 -14.73 19.68 -3.77
N GLY A 106 -13.55 19.12 -4.04
CA GLY A 106 -12.78 18.39 -3.03
C GLY A 106 -13.35 17.05 -2.70
N GLU A 107 -14.36 16.60 -3.44
CA GLU A 107 -14.99 15.31 -3.19
C GLU A 107 -14.04 14.18 -3.54
N LEU A 108 -14.02 13.12 -2.69
CA LEU A 108 -13.16 11.97 -2.89
C LEU A 108 -13.92 10.84 -3.57
N SER A 109 -13.23 10.17 -4.49
CA SER A 109 -13.77 9.02 -5.19
C SER A 109 -12.76 7.88 -5.11
N PHE A 110 -13.21 6.70 -4.68
CA PHE A 110 -12.33 5.56 -4.45
C PHE A 110 -12.65 4.44 -5.44
N GLY A 111 -11.59 3.77 -5.91
CA GLY A 111 -11.74 2.68 -6.85
C GLY A 111 -12.03 1.32 -6.22
N GLY A 112 -11.78 1.19 -4.92
CA GLY A 112 -12.08 -0.05 -4.22
C GLY A 112 -10.87 -0.93 -3.91
N TRP A 113 -9.67 -0.51 -4.24
CA TRP A 113 -8.48 -1.27 -3.90
C TRP A 113 -7.82 -0.68 -2.65
N ILE A 114 -7.20 -1.58 -1.84
CA ILE A 114 -6.64 -1.23 -0.54
C ILE A 114 -5.24 -1.82 -0.41
N TRP A 115 -4.31 -1.03 0.11
CA TRP A 115 -2.99 -1.48 0.53
C TRP A 115 -2.99 -1.66 2.04
N ARG A 116 -2.51 -2.82 2.52
CA ARG A 116 -2.49 -3.10 3.95
C ARG A 116 -1.17 -3.73 4.35
N TYR A 117 -0.58 -3.21 5.42
CA TYR A 117 0.60 -3.79 6.05
C TYR A 117 0.22 -4.29 7.43
N ASP A 118 0.54 -5.55 7.70
CA ASP A 118 0.39 -6.17 9.03
C ASP A 118 1.77 -6.50 9.56
N LEU A 119 2.04 -6.15 10.83
CA LEU A 119 3.33 -6.31 11.46
C LEU A 119 3.21 -7.18 12.68
N GLU A 120 4.07 -8.21 12.77
CA GLU A 120 4.09 -9.10 13.91
C GLU A 120 5.50 -9.24 14.43
N ALA A 121 5.72 -8.96 15.72
CA ALA A 121 7.03 -9.14 16.33
C ALA A 121 7.35 -10.64 16.38
N THR A 122 8.49 -11.03 15.83
CA THR A 122 8.92 -12.44 15.81
C THR A 122 10.27 -12.62 16.48
N GLY A 123 10.77 -11.58 17.16
CA GLY A 123 12.00 -11.59 17.92
C GLY A 123 12.24 -10.22 18.55
N PRO A 124 13.29 -10.06 19.38
CA PRO A 124 13.53 -8.79 20.06
C PRO A 124 13.72 -7.60 19.12
N SER A 125 14.28 -7.86 17.94
CA SER A 125 14.49 -6.81 16.93
C SER A 125 14.16 -7.37 15.57
N ARG A 126 13.02 -8.05 15.49
CA ARG A 126 12.61 -8.72 14.26
C ARG A 126 11.11 -8.65 14.09
N THR A 127 10.67 -8.36 12.88
CA THR A 127 9.26 -8.22 12.55
C THR A 127 8.96 -8.97 11.27
N THR A 128 7.89 -9.74 11.26
CA THR A 128 7.35 -10.27 10.02
C THR A 128 6.32 -9.29 9.50
N VAL A 129 6.53 -8.78 8.31
CA VAL A 129 5.66 -7.81 7.66
C VAL A 129 4.90 -8.53 6.55
N THR A 130 3.57 -8.42 6.58
CA THR A 130 2.71 -8.97 5.53
C THR A 130 2.08 -7.80 4.78
N LEU A 131 2.30 -7.75 3.48
CA LEU A 131 1.74 -6.73 2.61
C LEU A 131 0.65 -7.35 1.76
N THR A 132 -0.54 -6.76 1.81
CA THR A 132 -1.70 -7.21 1.06
C THR A 132 -2.17 -6.09 0.14
N TYR A 133 -2.37 -6.42 -1.14
CA TYR A 133 -3.07 -5.55 -2.09
C TYR A 133 -4.39 -6.23 -2.43
N ASP A 134 -5.49 -5.61 -2.04
CA ASP A 134 -6.83 -6.21 -2.11
C ASP A 134 -7.72 -5.38 -3.05
N TRP A 135 -8.26 -6.02 -4.09
CA TRP A 135 -9.15 -5.34 -5.04
C TRP A 135 -10.54 -5.99 -5.07
N SER A 136 -10.90 -6.71 -4.01
CA SER A 136 -12.18 -7.42 -3.97
C SER A 136 -13.39 -6.49 -4.06
N ALA A 137 -13.23 -5.23 -3.64
CA ALA A 137 -14.31 -4.25 -3.68
C ALA A 137 -14.35 -3.43 -4.97
N VAL A 138 -13.47 -3.71 -5.93
CA VAL A 138 -13.44 -2.97 -7.19
C VAL A 138 -14.63 -3.38 -8.06
N PRO A 139 -15.45 -2.41 -8.52
CA PRO A 139 -16.64 -2.73 -9.32
C PRO A 139 -16.27 -3.28 -10.71
N ALA A 140 -17.15 -4.08 -11.26
CA ALA A 140 -16.92 -4.69 -12.56
C ALA A 140 -16.59 -3.68 -13.67
N PRO A 141 -17.26 -2.54 -13.78
CA PRO A 141 -16.89 -1.58 -14.83
C PRO A 141 -15.45 -1.09 -14.76
N VAL A 142 -14.89 -0.96 -13.56
CA VAL A 142 -13.49 -0.57 -13.41
C VAL A 142 -12.57 -1.69 -13.89
N ARG A 143 -12.94 -2.95 -13.60
CA ARG A 143 -12.13 -4.09 -13.99
C ARG A 143 -12.11 -4.30 -15.51
N GLU A 144 -13.07 -3.74 -16.22
CA GLU A 144 -13.09 -3.82 -17.66
C GLU A 144 -12.05 -2.91 -18.30
N HIS A 145 -11.57 -1.91 -17.58
CA HIS A 145 -10.62 -0.94 -18.11
C HIS A 145 -9.24 -1.05 -17.48
N ILE A 146 -9.14 -1.66 -16.29
CA ILE A 146 -7.88 -1.81 -15.55
C ILE A 146 -7.72 -3.27 -15.18
N GLN A 147 -6.58 -3.83 -15.54
CA GLN A 147 -6.23 -5.19 -15.15
C GLN A 147 -5.78 -5.20 -13.69
N PHE A 148 -6.25 -6.17 -12.91
CA PHE A 148 -5.86 -6.30 -11.52
C PHE A 148 -5.16 -7.63 -11.28
N PRO A 149 -4.02 -7.62 -10.59
CA PRO A 149 -3.34 -6.41 -10.12
C PRO A 149 -2.73 -5.65 -11.30
N PRO A 150 -2.60 -4.31 -11.18
CA PRO A 150 -2.10 -3.50 -12.30
C PRO A 150 -0.58 -3.48 -12.42
N PHE A 151 0.10 -4.38 -11.74
CA PHE A 151 1.56 -4.45 -11.69
C PHE A 151 1.98 -5.92 -11.68
N GLY A 152 3.28 -6.15 -11.87
CA GLY A 152 3.84 -7.50 -11.79
C GLY A 152 3.83 -8.02 -10.35
N LEU A 153 3.77 -9.34 -10.18
CA LEU A 153 3.65 -9.94 -8.85
C LEU A 153 4.88 -9.69 -7.99
N ASP A 154 6.04 -9.43 -8.59
CA ASP A 154 7.26 -9.15 -7.84
C ASP A 154 7.27 -7.73 -7.24
N HIS A 155 6.32 -6.87 -7.61
CA HIS A 155 6.26 -5.51 -7.09
C HIS A 155 6.16 -5.48 -5.56
N LEU A 156 5.29 -6.34 -4.99
CA LEU A 156 5.10 -6.37 -3.55
C LEU A 156 6.35 -6.85 -2.82
N ASP A 157 7.03 -7.87 -3.38
CA ASP A 157 8.29 -8.33 -2.80
C ASP A 157 9.35 -7.24 -2.84
N ASN A 158 9.42 -6.49 -3.93
CA ASN A 158 10.35 -5.39 -4.06
C ASN A 158 10.06 -4.29 -3.05
N SER A 159 8.77 -3.98 -2.82
CA SER A 159 8.39 -2.99 -1.83
C SER A 159 8.81 -3.40 -0.43
N LEU A 160 8.64 -4.67 -0.07
CA LEU A 160 9.09 -5.17 1.22
C LEU A 160 10.61 -5.13 1.36
N GLN A 161 11.34 -5.41 0.27
CA GLN A 161 12.79 -5.31 0.31
C GLN A 161 13.24 -3.86 0.51
N HIS A 162 12.60 -2.90 -0.17
CA HIS A 162 12.90 -1.50 0.02
C HIS A 162 12.60 -1.04 1.44
N LEU A 163 11.48 -1.50 1.99
CA LEU A 163 11.13 -1.20 3.37
C LEU A 163 12.19 -1.75 4.32
N SER A 164 12.64 -2.98 4.10
CA SER A 164 13.70 -3.56 4.90
C SER A 164 14.98 -2.72 4.83
N ASP A 165 15.34 -2.26 3.64
CA ASP A 165 16.55 -1.45 3.45
C ASP A 165 16.47 -0.12 4.19
N LEU A 166 15.26 0.44 4.34
CA LEU A 166 15.08 1.72 5.01
C LEU A 166 15.20 1.62 6.54
N VAL A 167 14.95 0.45 7.11
CA VAL A 167 14.91 0.28 8.57
C VAL A 167 16.05 -0.56 9.11
N THR A 168 16.92 -1.09 8.26
CA THR A 168 18.06 -1.94 8.72
C THR A 168 19.44 -1.34 8.36
#